data_b4fc461b085e6f40abba4c382da1bf44
#
_entry.id   b4fc461b085e6f40abba4c382da1bf44
#
_cell.length_a   1.000
_cell.length_b   1.000
_cell.length_c   1.000
_cell.angle_alpha   90.00
_cell.angle_beta   90.00
_cell.angle_gamma   90.00
#
_symmetry.space_group_name_H-M   'P 1'
#
loop_
_entity.id
_entity.type
_entity.pdbx_description
1 polymer ?
#
loop_
_entity_poly.entity_id
_entity_poly.type
_entity_poly.pdbx_seq_one_letter_code
_entity_poly.pdbx_strand_id
1 'polypeptide(L)' 'MDTKTFKVPNMTCNGCVNTVRSEIEQLNGVVHVDVNKPAQLVTVEWNTPASWDLIAQSLTEIEYAPEEV' A
#
# COMPACT_ATOMS: atom_id res chain seq x y z
N MET A 1 -11.24 -10.38 -7.38
CA MET A 1 -10.20 -9.98 -6.42
C MET A 1 -8.93 -9.64 -7.20
N ASP A 2 -8.36 -8.47 -6.92
CA ASP A 2 -7.15 -8.02 -7.59
C ASP A 2 -5.98 -7.99 -6.61
N THR A 3 -4.79 -8.20 -7.13
CA THR A 3 -3.57 -8.17 -6.34
C THR A 3 -2.52 -7.37 -7.09
N LYS A 4 -1.79 -6.52 -6.39
CA LYS A 4 -0.70 -5.77 -6.98
C LYS A 4 0.45 -5.63 -5.99
N THR A 5 1.66 -5.78 -6.50
CA THR A 5 2.89 -5.52 -5.75
C THR A 5 3.52 -4.24 -6.29
N PHE A 6 3.90 -3.37 -5.38
CA PHE A 6 4.53 -2.10 -5.75
C PHE A 6 5.59 -1.73 -4.73
N LYS A 7 6.46 -0.79 -5.10
CA LYS A 7 7.53 -0.34 -4.24
C LYS A 7 7.17 1.00 -3.61
N VAL A 8 7.54 1.16 -2.34
CA VAL A 8 7.39 2.43 -1.63
C VAL A 8 8.77 2.84 -1.11
N PRO A 9 9.53 3.61 -1.90
CA PRO A 9 10.93 3.91 -1.56
C PRO A 9 11.10 4.77 -0.30
N ASN A 10 10.06 5.51 0.10
CA ASN A 10 10.10 6.32 1.32
C ASN A 10 9.86 5.50 2.59
N MET A 11 9.54 4.24 2.47
CA MET A 11 9.24 3.36 3.59
C MET A 11 10.55 2.83 4.17
N THR A 12 11.15 3.59 5.08
CA THR A 12 12.48 3.30 5.59
C THR A 12 12.56 2.93 7.06
N CYS A 13 11.44 2.98 7.78
CA CYS A 13 11.42 2.65 9.21
C CYS A 13 10.16 1.87 9.56
N ASN A 14 10.14 1.29 10.78
CA ASN A 14 8.99 0.50 11.23
C ASN A 14 7.72 1.35 11.33
N GLY A 15 7.86 2.59 11.76
CA GLY A 15 6.73 3.50 11.81
C GLY A 15 6.14 3.78 10.44
N CYS A 16 6.99 3.90 9.43
CA CYS A 16 6.56 4.09 8.05
C CYS A 16 5.79 2.87 7.55
N VAL A 17 6.28 1.68 7.84
CA VAL A 17 5.60 0.43 7.48
C VAL A 17 4.20 0.39 8.08
N ASN A 18 4.09 0.69 9.37
CA ASN A 18 2.78 0.70 10.04
C ASN A 18 1.84 1.74 9.47
N THR A 19 2.35 2.92 9.14
CA THR A 19 1.56 3.98 8.55
C THR A 19 1.00 3.57 7.19
N VAL A 20 1.84 3.05 6.32
CA VAL A 20 1.43 2.60 4.99
C VAL A 20 0.37 1.50 5.11
N ARG A 21 0.64 0.52 5.94
CA ARG A 21 -0.26 -0.61 6.15
C ARG A 21 -1.62 -0.14 6.68
N SER A 22 -1.62 0.69 7.71
CA SER A 22 -2.86 1.20 8.30
C SER A 22 -3.68 1.99 7.29
N GLU A 23 -3.04 2.85 6.50
CA GLU A 23 -3.74 3.63 5.49
C GLU A 23 -4.43 2.75 4.46
N ILE A 24 -3.74 1.73 3.99
CA ILE A 24 -4.31 0.83 2.99
C ILE A 24 -5.42 -0.01 3.60
N GLU A 25 -5.23 -0.52 4.82
CA GLU A 25 -6.22 -1.37 5.48
C GLU A 25 -7.54 -0.64 5.78
N GLN A 26 -7.50 0.68 5.91
CA GLN A 26 -8.70 1.48 6.13
C GLN A 26 -9.58 1.60 4.89
N LEU A 27 -9.04 1.31 3.72
CA LEU A 27 -9.79 1.45 2.47
C LEU A 27 -10.84 0.34 2.35
N ASN A 28 -12.03 0.74 1.93
CA ASN A 28 -13.12 -0.20 1.71
C ASN A 28 -12.79 -1.12 0.55
N GLY A 29 -12.88 -2.42 0.79
CA GLY A 29 -12.62 -3.41 -0.25
C GLY A 29 -11.24 -4.04 -0.18
N VAL A 30 -10.34 -3.52 0.65
CA VAL A 30 -9.02 -4.14 0.85
C VAL A 30 -9.18 -5.39 1.70
N VAL A 31 -8.66 -6.50 1.19
CA VAL A 31 -8.75 -7.82 1.83
C VAL A 31 -7.50 -8.12 2.64
N HIS A 32 -6.33 -7.82 2.07
CA HIS A 32 -5.06 -8.17 2.70
C HIS A 32 -3.97 -7.20 2.27
N VAL A 33 -3.08 -6.89 3.20
CA VAL A 33 -1.89 -6.06 2.93
C VAL A 33 -0.68 -6.79 3.49
N ASP A 34 0.33 -6.94 2.66
CA ASP A 34 1.60 -7.54 3.05
C ASP A 34 2.72 -6.55 2.73
N VAL A 35 3.56 -6.27 3.72
CA VAL A 35 4.64 -5.29 3.59
C VAL A 35 5.98 -5.96 3.82
N ASN A 36 6.89 -5.80 2.87
CA ASN A 36 8.26 -6.29 2.98
C ASN A 36 9.20 -5.09 3.12
N LYS A 37 9.56 -4.76 4.33
CA LYS A 37 10.40 -3.60 4.64
C LYS A 37 11.79 -3.66 3.99
N PRO A 38 12.53 -4.75 4.09
CA PRO A 38 13.88 -4.80 3.50
C PRO A 38 13.88 -4.54 2.00
N ALA A 39 12.86 -5.01 1.30
CA ALA A 39 12.72 -4.81 -0.14
C ALA A 39 11.92 -3.55 -0.48
N GLN A 40 11.29 -2.92 0.51
CA GLN A 40 10.41 -1.77 0.33
C GLN A 40 9.23 -2.08 -0.61
N LEU A 41 8.78 -3.33 -0.59
CA LEU A 41 7.67 -3.80 -1.42
C LEU A 41 6.39 -3.95 -0.61
N VAL A 42 5.29 -3.61 -1.22
CA VAL A 42 3.97 -3.77 -0.63
C VAL A 42 3.09 -4.55 -1.59
N THR A 43 2.44 -5.59 -1.09
CA THR A 43 1.48 -6.38 -1.86
C THR A 43 0.10 -6.17 -1.27
N VAL A 44 -0.86 -5.78 -2.08
CA VAL A 44 -2.22 -5.51 -1.64
C VAL A 44 -3.19 -6.36 -2.44
N GLU A 45 -4.11 -7.00 -1.73
CA GLU A 45 -5.24 -7.71 -2.33
C GLU A 45 -6.51 -6.94 -2.02
N TRP A 46 -7.33 -6.69 -3.03
CA TRP A 46 -8.56 -5.92 -2.86
C TRP A 46 -9.68 -6.41 -3.75
N ASN A 47 -10.90 -6.05 -3.35
CA ASN A 47 -12.12 -6.25 -4.13
C ASN A 47 -12.80 -4.90 -4.36
N THR A 48 -13.80 -4.88 -5.24
CA THR A 48 -14.67 -3.72 -5.36
C THR A 48 -15.29 -3.38 -4.00
N PRO A 49 -15.36 -2.09 -3.60
CA PRO A 49 -15.12 -0.88 -4.39
C PRO A 49 -13.67 -0.37 -4.40
N ALA A 50 -12.73 -1.05 -3.78
CA ALA A 50 -11.35 -0.60 -3.80
C ALA A 50 -10.76 -0.70 -5.21
N SER A 51 -9.79 0.14 -5.50
CA SER A 51 -9.09 0.14 -6.78
C SER A 51 -7.66 0.59 -6.58
N TRP A 52 -6.82 0.32 -7.58
CA TRP A 52 -5.43 0.76 -7.55
C TRP A 52 -5.32 2.29 -7.43
N ASP A 53 -6.16 3.02 -8.15
CA ASP A 53 -6.15 4.48 -8.10
C ASP A 53 -6.40 4.98 -6.68
N LEU A 54 -7.35 4.39 -5.99
CA LEU A 54 -7.68 4.75 -4.62
C LEU A 54 -6.50 4.48 -3.68
N ILE A 55 -5.87 3.33 -3.82
CA ILE A 55 -4.71 2.94 -3.01
C ILE A 55 -3.55 3.90 -3.27
N ALA A 56 -3.24 4.16 -4.53
CA ALA A 56 -2.16 5.06 -4.90
C ALA A 56 -2.40 6.48 -4.38
N GLN A 57 -3.62 6.96 -4.49
CA GLN A 57 -3.98 8.29 -3.99
C GLN A 57 -3.79 8.39 -2.48
N SER A 58 -4.25 7.38 -1.74
CA SER A 58 -4.10 7.37 -0.28
C SER A 58 -2.63 7.41 0.14
N LEU A 59 -1.79 6.64 -0.53
CA LEU A 59 -0.36 6.63 -0.23
C LEU A 59 0.31 7.94 -0.61
N THR A 60 -0.09 8.55 -1.71
CA THR A 60 0.45 9.84 -2.12
C THR A 60 0.12 10.93 -1.11
N GLU A 61 -1.07 10.89 -0.53
CA GLU A 61 -1.49 11.88 0.47
C GLU A 61 -0.65 11.85 1.74
N ILE A 62 -0.09 10.71 2.08
CA ILE A 62 0.78 10.57 3.26
C ILE A 62 2.26 10.58 2.90
N GLU A 63 2.58 11.02 1.68
CA GLU A 63 3.95 11.14 1.18
C GLU A 63 4.69 9.82 0.99
N TYR A 64 3.95 8.73 0.82
CA TYR A 64 4.49 7.42 0.53
C TYR A 64 4.07 6.97 -0.87
N ALA A 65 4.24 7.85 -1.86
CA ALA A 65 3.83 7.58 -3.23
C ALA A 65 4.40 6.25 -3.73
N PRO A 66 3.56 5.36 -4.27
CA PRO A 66 4.02 4.07 -4.75
C PRO A 66 4.73 4.18 -6.09
N GLU A 67 5.70 3.31 -6.30
CA GLU A 67 6.35 3.14 -7.60
C GLU A 67 6.00 1.77 -8.15
N GLU A 68 5.72 1.71 -9.44
CA GLU A 68 5.49 0.42 -10.08
C GLU A 68 6.80 -0.35 -10.24
N VAL A 69 6.70 -1.64 -10.01
CA VAL A 69 7.84 -2.55 -10.10
C VAL A 69 7.87 -3.24 -11.44
#